data_d452c1c19e68b5b78cb9d3d245ff06a1
#
_entry.id   d452c1c19e68b5b78cb9d3d245ff06a1
#
_cell.length_a   1.000
_cell.length_b   1.000
_cell.length_c   1.000
_cell.angle_alpha   90.00
_cell.angle_beta   90.00
_cell.angle_gamma   90.00
#
_symmetry.space_group_name_H-M   'P 1'
#
loop_
_entity.id
_entity.type
_entity.pdbx_description
1 polymer ?
#
loop_
_entity_poly.entity_id
_entity_poly.type
_entity_poly.pdbx_seq_one_letter_code
_entity_poly.pdbx_strand_id
1 'polypeptide(L)'
;MDMQEDTNRFGISAVSVHRPSWILNNAWFGETMPRKFSRHTGIESRAISLEDEVTMGVRVVRKLQAETGCNLADCRGILFASPSFLPPTIADRFLGKSQARLERPQHAARQLTKRLNVPHIRTLGINWFCCGYSRSLSLIQKRWAPHLNLQNNEFILVVAASRISRITDYSCSQTAGLFGDMASATLLAPLTSQRYPAHFELLHADARREQIEHPAFNFERRENVPIPLPNGGVAHADNRIVYTLDGMAIADTDPRQMSAA
;
A
#
# COMPACT_ATOMS: atom_id res chain seq x y z
N MET A 1 27.21 -25.65 -15.40
CA MET A 1 26.57 -24.37 -15.05
C MET A 1 25.10 -24.56 -15.35
N ASP A 2 24.33 -24.85 -14.30
CA ASP A 2 23.02 -25.45 -14.43
C ASP A 2 21.99 -24.47 -15.02
N MET A 3 21.40 -24.83 -16.16
CA MET A 3 20.28 -24.08 -16.81
C MET A 3 19.02 -24.01 -15.93
N GLN A 4 19.01 -24.61 -14.76
CA GLN A 4 17.85 -24.61 -13.84
C GLN A 4 17.80 -23.39 -12.91
N GLU A 5 18.90 -22.62 -12.74
CA GLU A 5 18.91 -21.41 -11.92
C GLU A 5 18.25 -20.18 -12.60
N ASP A 6 18.19 -20.15 -13.93
CA ASP A 6 17.71 -18.96 -14.67
C ASP A 6 16.18 -18.84 -14.76
N THR A 7 15.44 -19.92 -14.54
CA THR A 7 13.97 -19.92 -14.69
C THR A 7 13.23 -19.24 -13.53
N ASN A 8 13.90 -18.92 -12.43
CA ASN A 8 13.31 -18.30 -11.24
C ASN A 8 13.70 -16.82 -11.03
N ARG A 9 14.39 -16.21 -12.00
CA ARG A 9 14.76 -14.80 -11.93
C ARG A 9 13.65 -13.93 -12.51
N PHE A 10 13.28 -12.90 -11.76
CA PHE A 10 12.20 -11.99 -12.10
C PHE A 10 12.71 -10.57 -12.20
N GLY A 11 12.02 -9.79 -13.00
CA GLY A 11 12.28 -8.37 -13.08
C GLY A 11 11.00 -7.54 -13.12
N ILE A 12 11.15 -6.26 -12.85
CA ILE A 12 10.10 -5.26 -12.99
C ILE A 12 10.06 -4.83 -14.46
N SER A 13 8.95 -5.13 -15.12
CA SER A 13 8.72 -4.80 -16.52
C SER A 13 7.97 -3.49 -16.69
N ALA A 14 7.08 -3.15 -15.77
CA ALA A 14 6.35 -1.90 -15.80
C ALA A 14 5.83 -1.50 -14.42
N VAL A 15 5.68 -0.20 -14.23
CA VAL A 15 5.03 0.38 -13.04
C VAL A 15 4.06 1.46 -13.49
N SER A 16 2.85 1.41 -12.96
CA SER A 16 1.86 2.47 -13.14
C SER A 16 1.45 3.03 -11.79
N VAL A 17 1.09 4.32 -11.76
CA VAL A 17 0.69 5.02 -10.54
C VAL A 17 -0.64 5.72 -10.76
N HIS A 18 -1.53 5.63 -9.78
CA HIS A 18 -2.76 6.40 -9.71
C HIS A 18 -2.72 7.33 -8.51
N ARG A 19 -2.68 8.64 -8.78
CA ARG A 19 -2.76 9.70 -7.78
C ARG A 19 -4.18 10.25 -7.77
N PRO A 20 -4.88 10.31 -6.63
CA PRO A 20 -6.16 11.00 -6.52
C PRO A 20 -6.05 12.47 -6.92
N SER A 21 -7.11 13.00 -7.51
CA SER A 21 -7.13 14.38 -8.02
C SER A 21 -7.32 15.44 -6.92
N TRP A 22 -7.93 15.07 -5.80
CA TRP A 22 -8.11 16.01 -4.70
C TRP A 22 -6.81 16.19 -3.93
N ILE A 23 -6.38 17.46 -3.81
CA ILE A 23 -5.12 17.84 -3.17
C ILE A 23 -5.43 18.67 -1.93
N LEU A 24 -4.94 18.21 -0.79
CA LEU A 24 -5.01 18.93 0.48
C LEU A 24 -3.66 19.64 0.73
N ASN A 25 -3.67 20.96 0.76
CA ASN A 25 -2.50 21.79 1.01
C ASN A 25 -2.25 21.95 2.51
N ASN A 26 -1.00 22.29 2.89
CA ASN A 26 -0.63 22.58 4.27
C ASN A 26 -1.43 23.75 4.87
N ALA A 27 -1.85 24.71 4.04
CA ALA A 27 -2.68 25.83 4.46
C ALA A 27 -4.00 25.42 5.14
N TRP A 28 -4.53 24.23 4.82
CA TRP A 28 -5.74 23.72 5.46
C TRP A 28 -5.59 23.55 6.98
N PHE A 29 -4.38 23.24 7.46
CA PHE A 29 -4.11 23.04 8.88
C PHE A 29 -3.91 24.34 9.64
N GLY A 30 -3.82 25.49 8.95
CA GLY A 30 -3.62 26.78 9.56
C GLY A 30 -2.39 26.85 10.47
N GLU A 31 -2.58 27.44 11.63
CA GLU A 31 -1.49 27.63 12.63
C GLU A 31 -1.05 26.31 13.32
N THR A 32 -1.84 25.24 13.21
CA THR A 32 -1.47 23.94 13.80
C THR A 32 -0.33 23.25 13.04
N MET A 33 -0.11 23.64 11.76
CA MET A 33 1.01 23.13 10.98
C MET A 33 2.32 23.83 11.42
N PRO A 34 3.36 23.08 11.82
CA PRO A 34 4.64 23.70 12.20
C PRO A 34 5.21 24.54 11.05
N ARG A 35 5.62 25.78 11.34
CA ARG A 35 6.14 26.75 10.34
C ARG A 35 7.27 26.20 9.47
N LYS A 36 8.09 25.30 10.00
CA LYS A 36 9.22 24.69 9.29
C LYS A 36 8.88 23.33 8.65
N PHE A 37 7.61 22.87 8.73
CA PHE A 37 7.21 21.54 8.25
C PHE A 37 7.60 21.31 6.80
N SER A 38 7.14 22.16 5.88
CA SER A 38 7.47 22.01 4.45
C SER A 38 8.96 22.09 4.17
N ARG A 39 9.68 22.94 4.89
CA ARG A 39 11.13 23.07 4.74
C ARG A 39 11.89 21.81 5.17
N HIS A 40 11.44 21.14 6.22
CA HIS A 40 12.10 19.93 6.72
C HIS A 40 11.70 18.67 5.97
N THR A 41 10.44 18.59 5.54
CA THR A 41 9.89 17.38 4.91
C THR A 41 9.84 17.44 3.38
N GLY A 42 9.89 18.66 2.81
CA GLY A 42 9.60 18.87 1.39
C GLY A 42 8.13 18.71 1.02
N ILE A 43 7.23 18.46 1.99
CA ILE A 43 5.82 18.19 1.75
C ILE A 43 5.02 19.50 1.83
N GLU A 44 4.43 19.93 0.73
CA GLU A 44 3.55 21.09 0.66
C GLU A 44 2.07 20.70 0.58
N SER A 45 1.81 19.52 0.03
CA SER A 45 0.45 19.02 -0.17
C SER A 45 0.43 17.50 -0.22
N ARG A 46 -0.76 16.92 -0.09
CA ARG A 46 -1.01 15.49 -0.21
C ARG A 46 -2.28 15.20 -0.99
N ALA A 47 -2.27 14.10 -1.74
CA ALA A 47 -3.47 13.63 -2.42
C ALA A 47 -4.38 12.92 -1.40
N ILE A 48 -5.68 13.14 -1.50
CA ILE A 48 -6.70 12.49 -0.68
C ILE A 48 -7.69 11.79 -1.59
N SER A 49 -8.02 10.53 -1.29
CA SER A 49 -8.96 9.75 -2.08
C SER A 49 -10.35 9.73 -1.45
N LEU A 50 -11.35 9.97 -2.27
CA LEU A 50 -12.76 9.68 -1.95
C LEU A 50 -13.13 8.22 -2.26
N GLU A 51 -12.28 7.52 -3.01
CA GLU A 51 -12.48 6.13 -3.41
C GLU A 51 -11.82 5.17 -2.43
N ASP A 52 -12.35 3.97 -2.34
CA ASP A 52 -11.75 2.90 -1.54
C ASP A 52 -10.46 2.36 -2.20
N GLU A 53 -9.66 1.63 -1.42
CA GLU A 53 -8.39 1.05 -1.84
C GLU A 53 -8.54 0.10 -3.02
N VAL A 54 -9.66 -0.63 -3.06
CA VAL A 54 -9.96 -1.59 -4.14
C VAL A 54 -10.25 -0.84 -5.44
N THR A 55 -11.01 0.25 -5.37
CA THR A 55 -11.33 1.09 -6.54
C THR A 55 -10.06 1.73 -7.10
N MET A 56 -9.20 2.29 -6.23
CA MET A 56 -7.89 2.81 -6.65
C MET A 56 -7.01 1.71 -7.26
N GLY A 57 -7.01 0.51 -6.66
CA GLY A 57 -6.33 -0.66 -7.19
C GLY A 57 -6.80 -1.06 -8.58
N VAL A 58 -8.13 -1.07 -8.81
CA VAL A 58 -8.70 -1.34 -10.15
C VAL A 58 -8.28 -0.29 -11.15
N ARG A 59 -8.33 0.99 -10.77
CA ARG A 59 -7.92 2.11 -11.67
C ARG A 59 -6.46 1.98 -12.08
N VAL A 60 -5.56 1.72 -11.15
CA VAL A 60 -4.14 1.63 -11.47
C VAL A 60 -3.80 0.40 -12.30
N VAL A 61 -4.47 -0.74 -12.09
CA VAL A 61 -4.28 -1.92 -12.94
C VAL A 61 -4.78 -1.67 -14.35
N ARG A 62 -5.95 -1.05 -14.52
CA ARG A 62 -6.46 -0.66 -15.85
C ARG A 62 -5.58 0.35 -16.54
N LYS A 63 -5.00 1.29 -15.80
CA LYS A 63 -4.02 2.24 -16.34
C LYS A 63 -2.78 1.49 -16.82
N LEU A 64 -2.23 0.56 -16.01
CA LEU A 64 -1.11 -0.28 -16.40
C LEU A 64 -1.39 -1.06 -17.69
N GLN A 65 -2.59 -1.66 -17.80
CA GLN A 65 -3.02 -2.34 -19.02
C GLN A 65 -3.04 -1.41 -20.25
N ALA A 66 -3.55 -0.19 -20.09
CA ALA A 66 -3.60 0.78 -21.17
C ALA A 66 -2.20 1.24 -21.61
N GLU A 67 -1.26 1.39 -20.67
CA GLU A 67 0.12 1.84 -20.91
C GLU A 67 1.00 0.74 -21.51
N THR A 68 0.77 -0.52 -21.16
CA THR A 68 1.66 -1.64 -21.53
C THR A 68 1.05 -2.63 -22.50
N GLY A 69 -0.26 -2.58 -22.72
CA GLY A 69 -0.98 -3.60 -23.49
C GLY A 69 -1.05 -4.98 -22.80
N CYS A 70 -0.71 -5.07 -21.50
CA CYS A 70 -0.72 -6.37 -20.81
C CYS A 70 -2.15 -6.93 -20.70
N ASN A 71 -2.24 -8.27 -20.89
CA ASN A 71 -3.50 -8.98 -20.78
C ASN A 71 -3.58 -9.71 -19.43
N LEU A 72 -4.63 -9.45 -18.64
CA LEU A 72 -4.81 -10.12 -17.36
C LEU A 72 -5.02 -11.65 -17.50
N ALA A 73 -5.33 -12.16 -18.68
CA ALA A 73 -5.34 -13.60 -18.92
C ALA A 73 -3.95 -14.26 -18.72
N ASP A 74 -2.88 -13.48 -18.90
CA ASP A 74 -1.50 -13.93 -18.70
C ASP A 74 -1.04 -13.74 -17.24
N CYS A 75 -1.87 -13.10 -16.39
CA CYS A 75 -1.56 -12.86 -14.99
C CYS A 75 -1.78 -14.14 -14.15
N ARG A 76 -0.74 -14.62 -13.50
CA ARG A 76 -0.77 -15.84 -12.67
C ARG A 76 -0.98 -15.56 -11.19
N GLY A 77 -0.85 -14.31 -10.78
CA GLY A 77 -1.05 -13.94 -9.39
C GLY A 77 -1.11 -12.45 -9.15
N ILE A 78 -1.89 -12.06 -8.15
CA ILE A 78 -2.00 -10.66 -7.70
C ILE A 78 -1.76 -10.60 -6.20
N LEU A 79 -0.75 -9.83 -5.78
CA LEU A 79 -0.54 -9.45 -4.40
C LEU A 79 -1.10 -8.04 -4.20
N PHE A 80 -2.05 -7.91 -3.28
CA PHE A 80 -2.67 -6.62 -2.95
C PHE A 80 -2.21 -6.15 -1.58
N ALA A 81 -1.41 -5.11 -1.55
CA ALA A 81 -0.86 -4.53 -0.33
C ALA A 81 -1.55 -3.20 0.01
N SER A 82 -1.94 -3.03 1.28
CA SER A 82 -2.45 -1.74 1.75
C SER A 82 -2.13 -1.52 3.22
N PRO A 83 -1.61 -0.34 3.59
CA PRO A 83 -1.40 0.07 4.97
C PRO A 83 -2.68 0.55 5.66
N SER A 84 -3.74 0.82 4.88
CA SER A 84 -4.96 1.48 5.37
C SER A 84 -5.93 0.52 6.07
N PHE A 85 -5.76 -0.80 5.93
CA PHE A 85 -6.58 -1.76 6.67
C PHE A 85 -6.16 -1.81 8.12
N LEU A 86 -7.15 -1.82 9.00
CA LEU A 86 -6.87 -2.00 10.42
C LEU A 86 -6.22 -3.36 10.67
N PRO A 87 -5.21 -3.43 11.55
CA PRO A 87 -4.72 -4.72 12.04
C PRO A 87 -5.86 -5.56 12.59
N PRO A 88 -5.88 -6.89 12.42
CA PRO A 88 -6.99 -7.74 12.88
C PRO A 88 -7.36 -7.54 14.35
N THR A 89 -6.38 -7.39 15.23
CA THR A 89 -6.59 -7.13 16.66
C THR A 89 -7.29 -5.79 16.91
N ILE A 90 -6.98 -4.78 16.12
CA ILE A 90 -7.60 -3.44 16.20
C ILE A 90 -9.00 -3.49 15.61
N ALA A 91 -9.17 -4.13 14.44
CA ALA A 91 -10.47 -4.30 13.82
C ALA A 91 -11.44 -5.08 14.72
N ASP A 92 -10.99 -6.18 15.32
CA ASP A 92 -11.81 -6.99 16.23
C ASP A 92 -12.18 -6.22 17.52
N ARG A 93 -11.28 -5.33 18.00
CA ARG A 93 -11.51 -4.50 19.20
C ARG A 93 -12.53 -3.39 18.96
N PHE A 94 -12.46 -2.71 17.81
CA PHE A 94 -13.23 -1.49 17.57
C PHE A 94 -14.44 -1.67 16.64
N LEU A 95 -14.51 -2.75 15.88
CA LEU A 95 -15.57 -3.00 14.91
C LEU A 95 -16.34 -4.27 15.28
N GLY A 96 -17.61 -4.34 14.92
CA GLY A 96 -18.34 -5.59 15.01
C GLY A 96 -17.78 -6.65 14.04
N LYS A 97 -18.01 -7.93 14.32
CA LYS A 97 -17.44 -9.07 13.55
C LYS A 97 -17.61 -8.98 12.04
N SER A 98 -18.73 -8.50 11.56
CA SER A 98 -19.00 -8.32 10.12
C SER A 98 -18.13 -7.24 9.50
N GLN A 99 -17.99 -6.07 10.15
CA GLN A 99 -17.15 -4.98 9.70
C GLN A 99 -15.65 -5.34 9.80
N ALA A 100 -15.22 -5.94 10.91
CA ALA A 100 -13.84 -6.41 11.05
C ALA A 100 -13.43 -7.39 9.94
N ARG A 101 -14.38 -8.18 9.41
CA ARG A 101 -14.13 -9.08 8.27
C ARG A 101 -13.84 -8.31 6.98
N LEU A 102 -14.47 -7.16 6.77
CA LEU A 102 -14.25 -6.31 5.59
C LEU A 102 -12.88 -5.62 5.64
N GLU A 103 -12.36 -5.36 6.84
CA GLU A 103 -11.02 -4.80 7.05
C GLU A 103 -9.88 -5.80 6.77
N ARG A 104 -10.18 -7.05 6.48
CA ARG A 104 -9.14 -8.04 6.18
C ARG A 104 -8.55 -7.81 4.78
N PRO A 105 -7.22 -7.68 4.65
CA PRO A 105 -6.56 -7.47 3.36
C PRO A 105 -6.93 -8.52 2.32
N GLN A 106 -7.12 -9.77 2.75
CA GLN A 106 -7.52 -10.86 1.84
C GLN A 106 -8.93 -10.66 1.26
N HIS A 107 -9.84 -10.02 2.01
CA HIS A 107 -11.16 -9.67 1.47
C HIS A 107 -11.04 -8.65 0.34
N ALA A 108 -10.26 -7.58 0.56
CA ALA A 108 -10.01 -6.55 -0.45
C ALA A 108 -9.30 -7.11 -1.70
N ALA A 109 -8.32 -7.99 -1.52
CA ALA A 109 -7.64 -8.67 -2.63
C ALA A 109 -8.62 -9.47 -3.51
N ARG A 110 -9.57 -10.18 -2.89
CA ARG A 110 -10.64 -10.90 -3.63
C ARG A 110 -11.61 -9.94 -4.33
N GLN A 111 -11.93 -8.81 -3.70
CA GLN A 111 -12.76 -7.79 -4.35
C GLN A 111 -12.06 -7.16 -5.54
N LEU A 112 -10.75 -6.94 -5.45
CA LEU A 112 -9.94 -6.44 -6.57
C LEU A 112 -10.03 -7.40 -7.78
N THR A 113 -9.74 -8.69 -7.58
CA THR A 113 -9.78 -9.67 -8.68
C THR A 113 -11.19 -9.83 -9.27
N LYS A 114 -12.24 -9.76 -8.42
CA LYS A 114 -13.63 -9.77 -8.87
C LYS A 114 -13.96 -8.56 -9.75
N ARG A 115 -13.58 -7.34 -9.33
CA ARG A 115 -13.84 -6.10 -10.09
C ARG A 115 -12.99 -5.99 -11.38
N LEU A 116 -11.87 -6.70 -11.43
CA LEU A 116 -11.04 -6.84 -12.63
C LEU A 116 -11.55 -7.94 -13.59
N ASN A 117 -12.63 -8.67 -13.23
CA ASN A 117 -13.18 -9.82 -13.95
C ASN A 117 -12.22 -11.01 -14.06
N VAL A 118 -11.35 -11.20 -13.07
CA VAL A 118 -10.38 -12.30 -13.00
C VAL A 118 -10.43 -13.01 -11.64
N PRO A 119 -11.61 -13.44 -11.17
CA PRO A 119 -11.78 -13.99 -9.81
C PRO A 119 -11.02 -15.31 -9.59
N HIS A 120 -10.61 -15.97 -10.67
CA HIS A 120 -9.85 -17.23 -10.65
C HIS A 120 -8.35 -17.04 -10.42
N ILE A 121 -7.83 -15.82 -10.59
CA ILE A 121 -6.41 -15.55 -10.37
C ILE A 121 -6.07 -15.71 -8.88
N ARG A 122 -4.97 -16.42 -8.62
CA ARG A 122 -4.44 -16.54 -7.26
C ARG A 122 -4.15 -15.17 -6.67
N THR A 123 -4.72 -14.89 -5.49
CA THR A 123 -4.55 -13.57 -4.88
C THR A 123 -4.23 -13.64 -3.40
N LEU A 124 -3.40 -12.70 -2.92
CA LEU A 124 -3.01 -12.56 -1.53
C LEU A 124 -3.11 -11.09 -1.10
N GLY A 125 -3.84 -10.87 -0.01
CA GLY A 125 -3.93 -9.56 0.64
C GLY A 125 -2.88 -9.41 1.74
N ILE A 126 -2.19 -8.27 1.75
CA ILE A 126 -1.08 -7.99 2.65
C ILE A 126 -1.34 -6.67 3.39
N ASN A 127 -1.21 -6.72 4.72
CA ASN A 127 -1.10 -5.52 5.54
C ASN A 127 0.20 -5.60 6.35
N TRP A 128 1.19 -4.85 5.89
CA TRP A 128 2.49 -4.67 6.53
C TRP A 128 2.84 -3.18 6.57
N PHE A 129 1.84 -2.33 6.79
CA PHE A 129 1.98 -0.87 6.77
C PHE A 129 2.77 -0.39 5.54
N CYS A 130 3.75 0.49 5.71
CA CYS A 130 4.58 1.02 4.62
C CYS A 130 5.46 -0.04 3.94
N CYS A 131 5.73 -1.17 4.61
CA CYS A 131 6.55 -2.26 4.07
C CYS A 131 5.75 -3.30 3.25
N GLY A 132 4.45 -3.07 3.01
CA GLY A 132 3.58 -4.01 2.29
C GLY A 132 4.06 -4.33 0.87
N TYR A 133 4.63 -3.35 0.16
CA TYR A 133 5.21 -3.54 -1.17
C TYR A 133 6.46 -4.43 -1.11
N SER A 134 7.43 -4.10 -0.26
CA SER A 134 8.66 -4.91 -0.09
C SER A 134 8.34 -6.33 0.37
N ARG A 135 7.34 -6.48 1.26
CA ARG A 135 6.86 -7.81 1.66
C ARG A 135 6.26 -8.59 0.50
N SER A 136 5.56 -7.92 -0.41
CA SER A 136 5.03 -8.56 -1.62
C SER A 136 6.15 -9.09 -2.50
N LEU A 137 7.20 -8.30 -2.74
CA LEU A 137 8.36 -8.73 -3.53
C LEU A 137 9.07 -9.91 -2.87
N SER A 138 9.29 -9.87 -1.55
CA SER A 138 9.88 -10.98 -0.79
C SER A 138 9.05 -12.28 -0.90
N LEU A 139 7.73 -12.18 -0.82
CA LEU A 139 6.83 -13.34 -0.97
C LEU A 139 6.85 -13.90 -2.38
N ILE A 140 6.92 -13.04 -3.40
CA ILE A 140 7.06 -13.49 -4.79
C ILE A 140 8.36 -14.26 -4.94
N GLN A 141 9.48 -13.66 -4.57
CA GLN A 141 10.79 -14.27 -4.75
C GLN A 141 10.94 -15.59 -3.96
N LYS A 142 10.54 -15.60 -2.68
CA LYS A 142 10.79 -16.75 -1.80
C LYS A 142 9.74 -17.86 -1.90
N ARG A 143 8.52 -17.56 -2.33
CA ARG A 143 7.39 -18.51 -2.28
C ARG A 143 6.63 -18.66 -3.59
N TRP A 144 6.28 -17.56 -4.25
CA TRP A 144 5.39 -17.66 -5.41
C TRP A 144 6.12 -18.03 -6.68
N ALA A 145 7.27 -17.41 -6.95
CA ALA A 145 8.05 -17.70 -8.13
C ALA A 145 8.44 -19.18 -8.25
N PRO A 146 8.97 -19.83 -7.20
CA PRO A 146 9.31 -21.25 -7.27
C PRO A 146 8.10 -22.18 -7.51
N HIS A 147 6.88 -21.75 -7.11
CA HIS A 147 5.68 -22.60 -7.22
C HIS A 147 4.80 -22.31 -8.44
N LEU A 148 4.92 -21.13 -9.03
CA LEU A 148 4.05 -20.75 -10.17
C LEU A 148 4.62 -21.20 -11.52
N ASN A 149 5.91 -21.48 -11.59
CA ASN A 149 6.61 -21.90 -12.82
C ASN A 149 6.15 -21.05 -14.03
N LEU A 150 6.34 -19.72 -13.92
CA LEU A 150 5.85 -18.78 -14.91
C LEU A 150 6.46 -19.02 -16.28
N GLN A 151 5.62 -19.03 -17.29
CA GLN A 151 6.05 -19.06 -18.68
C GLN A 151 6.49 -17.67 -19.15
N ASN A 152 7.22 -17.59 -20.25
CA ASN A 152 7.78 -16.34 -20.77
C ASN A 152 6.73 -15.26 -21.16
N ASN A 153 5.46 -15.65 -21.31
CA ASN A 153 4.35 -14.74 -21.59
C ASN A 153 3.47 -14.46 -20.36
N GLU A 154 3.86 -14.92 -19.18
CA GLU A 154 3.11 -14.79 -17.95
C GLU A 154 3.75 -13.79 -17.00
N PHE A 155 2.97 -13.25 -16.07
CA PHE A 155 3.44 -12.28 -15.10
C PHE A 155 2.68 -12.35 -13.76
N ILE A 156 3.23 -11.68 -12.76
CA ILE A 156 2.60 -11.42 -11.46
C ILE A 156 2.40 -9.91 -11.32
N LEU A 157 1.29 -9.50 -10.69
CA LEU A 157 1.06 -8.11 -10.30
C LEU A 157 1.26 -7.92 -8.80
N VAL A 158 1.97 -6.86 -8.44
CA VAL A 158 1.91 -6.26 -7.11
C VAL A 158 1.10 -4.97 -7.22
N VAL A 159 -0.03 -4.94 -6.54
CA VAL A 159 -0.89 -3.76 -6.46
C VAL A 159 -0.80 -3.23 -5.03
N ALA A 160 -0.29 -2.01 -4.87
CA ALA A 160 -0.28 -1.32 -3.59
C ALA A 160 -1.26 -0.16 -3.64
N ALA A 161 -2.19 -0.09 -2.68
CA ALA A 161 -3.16 0.99 -2.60
C ALA A 161 -3.28 1.48 -1.16
N SER A 162 -3.02 2.75 -0.93
CA SER A 162 -3.09 3.40 0.36
C SER A 162 -4.21 4.44 0.37
N ARG A 163 -5.15 4.29 1.29
CA ARG A 163 -6.13 5.29 1.69
C ARG A 163 -5.96 5.57 3.18
N ILE A 164 -4.74 5.92 3.55
CA ILE A 164 -4.40 6.19 4.96
C ILE A 164 -5.21 7.36 5.52
N SER A 165 -5.66 8.28 4.65
CA SER A 165 -6.52 9.41 5.02
C SER A 165 -7.77 9.00 5.78
N ARG A 166 -8.31 7.79 5.55
CA ARG A 166 -9.51 7.31 6.23
C ARG A 166 -9.32 7.02 7.72
N ILE A 167 -8.08 6.78 8.16
CA ILE A 167 -7.72 6.52 9.55
C ILE A 167 -6.76 7.56 10.12
N THR A 168 -6.40 8.58 9.35
CA THR A 168 -5.53 9.67 9.81
C THR A 168 -6.29 10.58 10.77
N ASP A 169 -5.62 10.94 11.86
CA ASP A 169 -6.09 11.97 12.78
C ASP A 169 -5.75 13.37 12.26
N TYR A 170 -6.72 14.05 11.68
CA TYR A 170 -6.52 15.41 11.15
C TYR A 170 -6.46 16.50 12.23
N SER A 171 -6.73 16.18 13.49
CA SER A 171 -6.44 17.10 14.60
C SER A 171 -4.94 17.18 14.94
N CYS A 172 -4.17 16.17 14.50
CA CYS A 172 -2.71 16.12 14.63
C CYS A 172 -2.05 16.46 13.29
N SER A 173 -1.73 17.73 13.08
CA SER A 173 -1.14 18.21 11.82
C SER A 173 0.21 17.57 11.48
N GLN A 174 1.00 17.16 12.49
CA GLN A 174 2.26 16.48 12.30
C GLN A 174 2.05 15.11 11.64
N THR A 175 1.11 14.31 12.13
CA THR A 175 0.77 13.02 11.53
C THR A 175 0.06 13.21 10.19
N ALA A 176 -1.00 14.03 10.14
CA ALA A 176 -1.80 14.23 8.94
C ALA A 176 -1.01 14.94 7.81
N GLY A 177 0.00 15.70 8.17
CA GLY A 177 0.90 16.35 7.22
C GLY A 177 1.76 15.38 6.42
N LEU A 178 2.10 14.22 6.98
CA LEU A 178 3.02 13.26 6.38
C LEU A 178 2.36 12.33 5.36
N PHE A 179 1.06 12.07 5.48
CA PHE A 179 0.41 11.01 4.75
C PHE A 179 -0.55 11.50 3.67
N GLY A 180 -0.52 10.81 2.54
CA GLY A 180 -1.47 10.98 1.44
C GLY A 180 -1.86 9.63 0.85
N ASP A 181 -2.86 9.66 -0.02
CA ASP A 181 -3.41 8.48 -0.67
C ASP A 181 -2.84 8.29 -2.07
N MET A 182 -2.59 7.05 -2.44
CA MET A 182 -2.07 6.69 -3.76
C MET A 182 -2.27 5.20 -4.03
N ALA A 183 -2.27 4.82 -5.29
CA ALA A 183 -2.13 3.42 -5.69
C ALA A 183 -1.04 3.24 -6.75
N SER A 184 -0.39 2.08 -6.72
CA SER A 184 0.56 1.65 -7.74
C SER A 184 0.30 0.21 -8.15
N ALA A 185 0.61 -0.11 -9.41
CA ALA A 185 0.64 -1.47 -9.92
C ALA A 185 1.98 -1.75 -10.58
N THR A 186 2.62 -2.83 -10.18
CA THR A 186 3.91 -3.27 -10.70
C THR A 186 3.74 -4.61 -11.38
N LEU A 187 4.18 -4.72 -12.63
CA LEU A 187 4.23 -5.95 -13.39
C LEU A 187 5.61 -6.57 -13.23
N LEU A 188 5.64 -7.82 -12.71
CA LEU A 188 6.84 -8.62 -12.60
C LEU A 188 6.74 -9.83 -13.53
N ALA A 189 7.74 -10.00 -14.38
CA ALA A 189 7.82 -11.09 -15.33
C ALA A 189 9.15 -11.82 -15.22
N PRO A 190 9.28 -13.08 -15.72
CA PRO A 190 10.56 -13.74 -15.86
C PRO A 190 11.55 -12.88 -16.66
N LEU A 191 12.83 -12.88 -16.32
CA LEU A 191 13.85 -12.14 -17.09
C LEU A 191 13.95 -12.60 -18.55
N THR A 192 13.54 -13.83 -18.81
CA THR A 192 13.48 -14.42 -20.15
C THR A 192 12.26 -13.97 -20.97
N SER A 193 11.34 -13.20 -20.37
CA SER A 193 10.13 -12.76 -21.05
C SER A 193 10.43 -11.77 -22.17
N GLN A 194 10.07 -12.14 -23.41
CA GLN A 194 10.13 -11.23 -24.55
C GLN A 194 8.86 -10.36 -24.67
N ARG A 195 7.74 -10.86 -24.16
CA ARG A 195 6.47 -10.14 -24.18
C ARG A 195 6.40 -9.04 -23.14
N TYR A 196 7.02 -9.27 -21.98
CA TYR A 196 7.08 -8.33 -20.86
C TYR A 196 8.54 -8.15 -20.43
N PRO A 197 9.39 -7.49 -21.24
CA PRO A 197 10.82 -7.36 -20.95
C PRO A 197 11.03 -6.58 -19.66
N ALA A 198 11.90 -7.08 -18.81
CA ALA A 198 12.21 -6.44 -17.54
C ALA A 198 13.17 -5.25 -17.76
N HIS A 199 12.85 -4.12 -17.14
CA HIS A 199 13.73 -2.96 -17.06
C HIS A 199 14.67 -3.00 -15.86
N PHE A 200 14.26 -3.70 -14.79
CA PHE A 200 15.04 -3.86 -13.56
C PHE A 200 14.95 -5.30 -13.09
N GLU A 201 16.07 -5.91 -12.79
CA GLU A 201 16.11 -7.23 -12.18
C GLU A 201 15.83 -7.15 -10.68
N LEU A 202 15.02 -8.06 -10.17
CA LEU A 202 14.80 -8.26 -8.75
C LEU A 202 15.90 -9.20 -8.19
N LEU A 203 17.02 -8.63 -7.76
CA LEU A 203 18.15 -9.41 -7.23
C LEU A 203 17.81 -10.03 -5.88
N HIS A 204 17.29 -9.23 -4.96
CA HIS A 204 16.95 -9.69 -3.62
C HIS A 204 15.82 -8.86 -3.02
N ALA A 205 14.87 -9.52 -2.36
CA ALA A 205 13.86 -8.88 -1.55
C ALA A 205 13.70 -9.64 -0.22
N ASP A 206 13.92 -8.94 0.88
CA ASP A 206 13.64 -9.45 2.21
C ASP A 206 12.72 -8.49 2.97
N ALA A 207 11.90 -9.03 3.84
CA ALA A 207 11.06 -8.27 4.74
C ALA A 207 10.87 -9.06 6.01
N ARG A 208 11.38 -8.53 7.11
CA ARG A 208 11.30 -9.10 8.45
C ARG A 208 10.39 -8.25 9.31
N ARG A 209 9.78 -8.87 10.28
CA ARG A 209 8.99 -8.20 11.31
C ARG A 209 9.75 -8.30 12.63
N GLU A 210 10.10 -7.17 13.17
CA GLU A 210 10.63 -7.08 14.53
C GLU A 210 9.52 -6.65 15.49
N GLN A 211 9.59 -7.13 16.71
CA GLN A 211 8.72 -6.70 17.78
C GLN A 211 9.38 -5.51 18.46
N ILE A 212 8.77 -4.32 18.30
CA ILE A 212 9.24 -3.10 18.96
C ILE A 212 8.56 -3.02 20.33
N GLU A 213 9.33 -2.80 21.39
CA GLU A 213 8.81 -2.71 22.78
C GLU A 213 7.89 -1.50 22.98
N HIS A 214 8.11 -0.40 22.22
CA HIS A 214 7.28 0.79 22.25
C HIS A 214 6.57 0.97 20.91
N PRO A 215 5.24 0.83 20.87
CA PRO A 215 4.50 1.02 19.62
C PRO A 215 4.55 2.50 19.21
N ALA A 216 5.31 2.79 18.15
CA ALA A 216 5.30 4.12 17.51
C ALA A 216 3.95 4.46 16.87
N PHE A 217 3.03 3.50 16.85
CA PHE A 217 1.72 3.60 16.24
C PHE A 217 0.65 3.34 17.28
N ASN A 218 -0.30 4.26 17.40
CA ASN A 218 -1.45 4.10 18.27
C ASN A 218 -2.75 4.19 17.48
N PHE A 219 -3.71 3.32 17.81
CA PHE A 219 -5.07 3.33 17.28
C PHE A 219 -6.02 3.61 18.43
N GLU A 220 -6.82 4.63 18.27
CA GLU A 220 -7.83 5.00 19.26
C GLU A 220 -9.14 5.41 18.59
N ARG A 221 -10.21 5.41 19.36
CA ARG A 221 -11.49 5.93 18.93
C ARG A 221 -11.63 7.35 19.45
N ARG A 222 -11.93 8.29 18.57
CA ARG A 222 -12.09 9.70 18.91
C ARG A 222 -13.41 10.25 18.43
N GLU A 223 -13.90 11.20 19.18
CA GLU A 223 -15.08 12.02 18.85
C GLU A 223 -14.63 13.34 18.22
N ASN A 224 -15.52 13.95 17.45
CA ASN A 224 -15.35 15.29 16.88
C ASN A 224 -14.03 15.44 16.05
N VAL A 225 -13.63 14.38 15.33
CA VAL A 225 -12.40 14.42 14.50
C VAL A 225 -12.63 15.28 13.27
N PRO A 226 -11.82 16.34 13.02
CA PRO A 226 -11.94 17.14 11.83
C PRO A 226 -11.60 16.30 10.58
N ILE A 227 -12.38 16.45 9.53
CA ILE A 227 -12.21 15.78 8.23
C ILE A 227 -12.17 16.86 7.16
N PRO A 228 -11.11 16.91 6.34
CA PRO A 228 -11.07 17.83 5.21
C PRO A 228 -12.14 17.47 4.18
N LEU A 229 -12.74 18.50 3.57
CA LEU A 229 -13.69 18.37 2.47
C LEU A 229 -13.07 18.89 1.17
N PRO A 230 -13.48 18.35 0.01
CA PRO A 230 -12.94 18.76 -1.30
C PRO A 230 -13.12 20.26 -1.62
N ASN A 231 -14.13 20.90 -1.03
CA ASN A 231 -14.40 22.34 -1.16
C ASN A 231 -13.54 23.23 -0.23
N GLY A 232 -12.56 22.62 0.47
CA GLY A 232 -11.71 23.33 1.45
C GLY A 232 -12.32 23.47 2.84
N GLY A 233 -13.58 23.04 3.02
CA GLY A 233 -14.25 23.06 4.33
C GLY A 233 -13.79 21.95 5.27
N VAL A 234 -14.39 21.94 6.45
CA VAL A 234 -14.16 20.95 7.51
C VAL A 234 -15.48 20.31 7.89
N ALA A 235 -15.57 18.99 7.85
CA ALA A 235 -16.60 18.24 8.54
C ALA A 235 -16.01 17.67 9.85
N HIS A 236 -16.87 17.23 10.75
CA HIS A 236 -16.48 16.55 11.98
C HIS A 236 -17.11 15.17 12.02
N ALA A 237 -16.35 14.18 12.40
CA ALA A 237 -16.81 12.81 12.55
C ALA A 237 -16.67 12.35 13.98
N ASP A 238 -17.78 11.78 14.49
CA ASP A 238 -17.78 11.11 15.77
C ASP A 238 -17.42 9.63 15.62
N ASN A 239 -16.92 9.06 16.71
CA ASN A 239 -16.67 7.63 16.83
C ASN A 239 -15.68 7.09 15.78
N ARG A 240 -14.75 7.94 15.32
CA ARG A 240 -13.77 7.60 14.31
C ARG A 240 -12.60 6.85 14.90
N ILE A 241 -12.20 5.76 14.26
CA ILE A 241 -10.92 5.11 14.55
C ILE A 241 -9.83 5.92 13.87
N VAL A 242 -8.92 6.46 14.67
CA VAL A 242 -7.79 7.24 14.19
C VAL A 242 -6.47 6.56 14.52
N TYR A 243 -5.51 6.87 13.72
CA TYR A 243 -4.14 6.44 13.83
C TYR A 243 -3.26 7.66 14.07
N THR A 244 -2.43 7.57 15.09
CA THR A 244 -1.41 8.57 15.42
C THR A 244 -0.03 7.96 15.39
N LEU A 245 0.95 8.79 15.00
CA LEU A 245 2.34 8.44 14.92
C LEU A 245 3.10 9.19 15.99
N ASP A 246 3.80 8.48 16.87
CA ASP A 246 4.77 9.09 17.77
C ASP A 246 6.12 9.22 17.07
N GLY A 247 6.37 10.44 16.55
CA GLY A 247 7.60 10.74 15.84
C GLY A 247 8.87 10.66 16.71
N MET A 248 8.74 10.88 18.02
CA MET A 248 9.86 10.74 18.95
C MET A 248 10.22 9.27 19.15
N ALA A 249 9.21 8.40 19.34
CA ALA A 249 9.44 6.96 19.45
C ALA A 249 10.10 6.36 18.19
N ILE A 250 9.81 6.93 17.00
CA ILE A 250 10.50 6.52 15.76
C ILE A 250 11.93 7.04 15.72
N ALA A 251 12.15 8.31 16.11
CA ALA A 251 13.48 8.90 16.10
C ALA A 251 14.45 8.23 17.09
N ASP A 252 13.91 7.73 18.20
CA ASP A 252 14.68 7.03 19.23
C ASP A 252 14.97 5.56 18.86
N THR A 253 14.37 5.05 17.78
CA THR A 253 14.69 3.71 17.27
C THR A 253 16.11 3.74 16.71
N ASP A 254 17.03 2.96 17.28
CA ASP A 254 18.43 2.90 16.86
C ASP A 254 18.51 2.50 15.37
N PRO A 255 19.09 3.35 14.50
CA PRO A 255 19.25 3.03 13.08
C PRO A 255 19.97 1.71 12.82
N ARG A 256 20.79 1.24 13.76
CA ARG A 256 21.48 -0.05 13.69
C ARG A 256 20.55 -1.22 13.86
N GLN A 257 19.47 -1.07 14.61
CA GLN A 257 18.40 -2.07 14.70
C GLN A 257 17.59 -2.14 13.40
N MET A 258 17.44 -1.01 12.69
CA MET A 258 16.79 -0.98 11.37
C MET A 258 17.67 -1.56 10.26
N SER A 259 19.00 -1.53 10.39
CA SER A 259 19.95 -2.05 9.39
C SER A 259 20.30 -3.52 9.61
N ALA A 260 20.08 -4.06 10.80
CA ALA A 260 20.35 -5.47 11.14
C ALA A 260 19.17 -6.41 10.79
N ALA A 261 18.05 -5.87 10.33
CA ALA A 261 16.86 -6.56 9.87
C ALA A 261 16.86 -6.66 8.34
#